data_d95f75704cda9262700cb718dd468140
#
_entry.id   d95f75704cda9262700cb718dd468140
#
_cell.length_a   1.000
_cell.length_b   1.000
_cell.length_c   1.000
_cell.angle_alpha   90.00
_cell.angle_beta   90.00
_cell.angle_gamma   90.00
#
_symmetry.space_group_name_H-M   'P 1'
#
loop_
_entity.id
_entity.type
_entity.pdbx_description
1 polymer ?
#
loop_
_entity_poly.entity_id
_entity_poly.type
_entity_poly.pdbx_seq_one_letter_code
_entity_poly.pdbx_strand_id
1 'polypeptide(L)'
;MSQFDALIEQFAAGRISRRSLVKGAAALGVSGVALQALERSHIVSAQPADNSVRWVSPRGTIDVLDDYAYHVAMKMGYFGDIQTTLEPGPIEATAGTKAVDTGQADVAYPSPGVFSLMIEQGSPLVSVFQCGAYDVFDFAFPKGKAPASVKDLEGKTVALGSAGWQGICNPEVAQAGGDPSKVQYVDAGQTWGQTLAQGQADAALSWAGLRAQWAAVGLDFDYILGKDWSKFPANSFVIRRSDLEDEALADIYTRYFRAWAQGLEFGWQNPVAATQITFEALPALSEVFEDKQIAVESMWQLAEVFRGDWATREGWGWHSDTDWDLFLKTAYDIKQLSKDLKAADVLTNDWVAGINDFDHDAIKEAATSYELSADFASLKQPEGAGS
;
A
#
# COMPACT_ATOMS: atom_id res chain seq x y z
N MET A 1 6.18 -30.35 -34.38
CA MET A 1 6.40 -29.92 -33.01
C MET A 1 7.87 -30.18 -32.67
N SER A 2 8.63 -29.16 -32.35
CA SER A 2 10.05 -29.34 -32.01
C SER A 2 10.18 -29.99 -30.63
N GLN A 3 11.34 -30.59 -30.33
CA GLN A 3 11.59 -31.15 -28.98
C GLN A 3 11.53 -30.06 -27.91
N PHE A 4 11.77 -28.82 -28.30
CA PHE A 4 11.69 -27.67 -27.44
C PHE A 4 10.22 -27.26 -27.16
N ASP A 5 9.33 -27.31 -28.16
CA ASP A 5 7.89 -27.06 -27.97
C ASP A 5 7.28 -28.10 -27.00
N ALA A 6 7.68 -29.34 -27.11
CA ALA A 6 7.22 -30.40 -26.18
C ALA A 6 7.70 -30.19 -24.72
N LEU A 7 8.89 -29.60 -24.53
CA LEU A 7 9.41 -29.24 -23.22
C LEU A 7 8.62 -28.09 -22.60
N ILE A 8 8.24 -27.09 -23.40
CA ILE A 8 7.41 -25.96 -22.98
C ILE A 8 6.01 -26.43 -22.60
N GLU A 9 5.38 -27.28 -23.40
CA GLU A 9 4.07 -27.87 -23.07
C GLU A 9 4.10 -28.67 -21.76
N GLN A 10 5.17 -29.42 -21.52
CA GLN A 10 5.32 -30.17 -20.25
C GLN A 10 5.50 -29.27 -19.05
N PHE A 11 6.19 -28.14 -19.22
CA PHE A 11 6.35 -27.14 -18.17
C PHE A 11 5.03 -26.40 -17.90
N ALA A 12 4.36 -25.91 -18.95
CA ALA A 12 3.05 -25.26 -18.85
C ALA A 12 1.98 -26.18 -18.23
N ALA A 13 2.07 -27.50 -18.47
CA ALA A 13 1.20 -28.48 -17.85
C ALA A 13 1.62 -28.90 -16.43
N GLY A 14 2.63 -28.24 -15.82
CA GLY A 14 3.14 -28.54 -14.48
C GLY A 14 3.84 -29.92 -14.34
N ARG A 15 4.16 -30.57 -15.47
CA ARG A 15 4.73 -31.93 -15.48
C ARG A 15 6.23 -31.98 -15.28
N ILE A 16 6.93 -30.85 -15.46
CA ILE A 16 8.37 -30.74 -15.21
C ILE A 16 8.67 -29.46 -14.44
N SER A 17 9.74 -29.49 -13.62
CA SER A 17 10.17 -28.32 -12.85
C SER A 17 10.91 -27.30 -13.74
N ARG A 18 10.98 -26.03 -13.30
CA ARG A 18 11.79 -24.97 -13.92
C ARG A 18 13.24 -25.41 -14.15
N ARG A 19 13.81 -26.11 -13.18
CA ARG A 19 15.19 -26.64 -13.28
C ARG A 19 15.33 -27.66 -14.39
N SER A 20 14.30 -28.48 -14.61
CA SER A 20 14.25 -29.48 -15.68
C SER A 20 14.05 -28.84 -17.05
N LEU A 21 13.23 -27.80 -17.15
CA LEU A 21 13.06 -27.01 -18.37
C LEU A 21 14.38 -26.35 -18.80
N VAL A 22 15.07 -25.66 -17.88
CA VAL A 22 16.35 -25.00 -18.14
C VAL A 22 17.42 -26.00 -18.58
N LYS A 23 17.51 -27.16 -17.92
CA LYS A 23 18.45 -28.22 -18.32
C LYS A 23 18.11 -28.80 -19.70
N GLY A 24 16.85 -29.06 -19.98
CA GLY A 24 16.39 -29.57 -21.27
C GLY A 24 16.62 -28.59 -22.41
N ALA A 25 16.34 -27.31 -22.20
CA ALA A 25 16.59 -26.24 -23.16
C ALA A 25 18.07 -26.05 -23.46
N ALA A 26 18.94 -26.09 -22.45
CA ALA A 26 20.39 -26.04 -22.59
C ALA A 26 20.93 -27.25 -23.39
N ALA A 27 20.37 -28.44 -23.18
CA ALA A 27 20.72 -29.66 -23.92
C ALA A 27 20.30 -29.59 -25.40
N LEU A 28 19.31 -28.72 -25.74
CA LEU A 28 18.85 -28.47 -27.11
C LEU A 28 19.55 -27.25 -27.76
N GLY A 29 20.57 -26.67 -27.12
CA GLY A 29 21.37 -25.56 -27.65
C GLY A 29 20.64 -24.22 -27.62
N VAL A 30 19.57 -24.07 -26.86
CA VAL A 30 18.83 -22.81 -26.71
C VAL A 30 19.63 -21.87 -25.83
N SER A 31 19.99 -20.68 -26.36
CA SER A 31 20.78 -19.69 -25.61
C SER A 31 19.97 -19.09 -24.44
N GLY A 32 20.68 -18.68 -23.36
CA GLY A 32 20.05 -18.08 -22.17
C GLY A 32 19.20 -16.84 -22.48
N VAL A 33 19.52 -16.09 -23.56
CA VAL A 33 18.73 -14.93 -24.03
C VAL A 33 17.39 -15.36 -24.62
N ALA A 34 17.36 -16.47 -25.36
CA ALA A 34 16.12 -17.04 -25.90
C ALA A 34 15.24 -17.64 -24.79
N LEU A 35 15.85 -18.19 -23.73
CA LEU A 35 15.14 -18.64 -22.52
C LEU A 35 14.51 -17.47 -21.76
N GLN A 36 15.25 -16.35 -21.59
CA GLN A 36 14.73 -15.14 -20.95
C GLN A 36 13.62 -14.46 -21.78
N ALA A 37 13.71 -14.50 -23.10
CA ALA A 37 12.65 -14.00 -23.97
C ALA A 37 11.39 -14.88 -23.91
N LEU A 38 11.55 -16.19 -23.78
CA LEU A 38 10.47 -17.15 -23.59
C LEU A 38 9.89 -17.09 -22.17
N GLU A 39 10.71 -16.88 -21.17
CA GLU A 39 10.26 -16.59 -19.78
C GLU A 39 9.40 -15.31 -19.72
N ARG A 40 9.69 -14.32 -20.56
CA ARG A 40 8.87 -13.10 -20.70
C ARG A 40 7.61 -13.30 -21.55
N SER A 41 7.62 -14.22 -22.50
CA SER A 41 6.46 -14.49 -23.38
C SER A 41 5.55 -15.64 -22.88
N HIS A 42 6.01 -16.44 -21.95
CA HIS A 42 5.29 -17.56 -21.32
C HIS A 42 5.30 -17.47 -19.79
N ILE A 43 5.48 -16.28 -19.20
CA ILE A 43 4.82 -16.00 -17.94
C ILE A 43 3.33 -15.98 -18.35
N VAL A 44 2.74 -17.16 -18.42
CA VAL A 44 1.32 -17.32 -18.16
C VAL A 44 1.18 -16.60 -16.82
N SER A 45 0.66 -15.38 -16.84
CA SER A 45 0.07 -14.78 -15.67
C SER A 45 -0.65 -15.96 -15.01
N ALA A 46 -0.31 -16.29 -13.77
CA ALA A 46 -1.16 -17.18 -13.03
C ALA A 46 -2.46 -16.40 -12.91
N GLN A 47 -3.35 -16.60 -13.89
CA GLN A 47 -4.70 -16.06 -13.80
C GLN A 47 -5.22 -16.48 -12.44
N PRO A 48 -5.87 -15.60 -11.70
CA PRO A 48 -6.59 -15.99 -10.51
C PRO A 48 -7.45 -17.19 -10.91
N ALA A 49 -7.00 -18.41 -10.56
CA ALA A 49 -7.83 -19.56 -10.74
C ALA A 49 -8.99 -19.38 -9.76
N ASP A 50 -10.20 -19.44 -10.26
CA ASP A 50 -11.41 -19.47 -9.44
C ASP A 50 -11.67 -18.25 -8.54
N ASN A 51 -11.76 -17.02 -9.10
CA ASN A 51 -12.07 -15.79 -8.35
C ASN A 51 -11.15 -15.52 -7.15
N SER A 52 -9.87 -15.84 -7.24
CA SER A 52 -8.92 -15.61 -6.15
C SER A 52 -8.09 -14.33 -6.36
N VAL A 53 -7.83 -13.56 -5.29
CA VAL A 53 -6.95 -12.40 -5.30
C VAL A 53 -5.95 -12.50 -4.16
N ARG A 54 -4.67 -12.56 -4.50
CA ARG A 54 -3.56 -12.64 -3.54
C ARG A 54 -2.96 -11.24 -3.34
N TRP A 55 -3.00 -10.76 -2.12
CA TRP A 55 -2.39 -9.50 -1.77
C TRP A 55 -1.19 -9.70 -0.85
N VAL A 56 -0.07 -9.05 -1.18
CA VAL A 56 1.15 -9.03 -0.36
C VAL A 56 1.30 -7.63 0.26
N SER A 57 1.22 -7.58 1.59
CA SER A 57 1.39 -6.34 2.36
C SER A 57 2.86 -5.85 2.30
N PRO A 58 3.10 -4.54 2.16
CA PRO A 58 4.46 -4.00 2.11
C PRO A 58 5.13 -3.83 3.48
N ARG A 59 4.48 -4.25 4.59
CA ARG A 59 4.87 -3.84 5.95
C ARG A 59 5.75 -4.82 6.72
N GLY A 60 6.02 -5.99 6.19
CA GLY A 60 6.78 -7.04 6.88
C GLY A 60 5.99 -7.77 7.97
N THR A 61 4.79 -7.29 8.32
CA THR A 61 3.81 -7.90 9.23
C THR A 61 2.41 -7.58 8.76
N ILE A 62 1.44 -8.39 9.17
CA ILE A 62 0.01 -8.12 9.00
C ILE A 62 -0.66 -7.72 10.33
N ASP A 63 0.06 -7.78 11.45
CA ASP A 63 -0.46 -7.43 12.77
C ASP A 63 -0.46 -5.90 12.95
N VAL A 64 -1.24 -5.22 12.12
CA VAL A 64 -1.39 -3.76 12.05
C VAL A 64 -2.85 -3.37 11.86
N LEU A 65 -3.19 -2.14 12.23
CA LEU A 65 -4.53 -1.57 11.99
C LEU A 65 -4.68 -0.95 10.60
N ASP A 66 -3.58 -0.79 9.88
CA ASP A 66 -3.53 -0.15 8.55
C ASP A 66 -4.47 -0.82 7.53
N ASP A 67 -4.66 -2.13 7.66
CA ASP A 67 -5.44 -2.93 6.73
C ASP A 67 -6.84 -3.24 7.27
N TYR A 68 -7.36 -2.42 8.21
CA TYR A 68 -8.68 -2.61 8.84
C TYR A 68 -9.79 -2.83 7.83
N ALA A 69 -9.76 -2.10 6.72
CA ALA A 69 -10.80 -2.18 5.69
C ALA A 69 -10.90 -3.58 5.07
N TYR A 70 -9.75 -4.25 4.88
CA TYR A 70 -9.72 -5.64 4.43
C TYR A 70 -10.38 -6.58 5.46
N HIS A 71 -10.04 -6.44 6.74
CA HIS A 71 -10.60 -7.29 7.79
C HIS A 71 -12.09 -7.04 8.00
N VAL A 72 -12.54 -5.80 7.89
CA VAL A 72 -13.95 -5.44 7.87
C VAL A 72 -14.65 -6.10 6.68
N ALA A 73 -14.10 -5.98 5.48
CA ALA A 73 -14.70 -6.58 4.27
C ALA A 73 -14.79 -8.11 4.38
N MET A 74 -13.77 -8.76 4.94
CA MET A 74 -13.81 -10.20 5.24
C MET A 74 -14.91 -10.56 6.23
N LYS A 75 -14.99 -9.85 7.36
CA LYS A 75 -15.96 -10.11 8.44
C LYS A 75 -17.40 -9.91 7.99
N MET A 76 -17.63 -8.86 7.21
CA MET A 76 -18.96 -8.48 6.73
C MET A 76 -19.37 -9.23 5.46
N GLY A 77 -18.49 -10.04 4.88
CA GLY A 77 -18.78 -10.82 3.67
C GLY A 77 -18.81 -9.99 2.38
N TYR A 78 -18.19 -8.79 2.35
CA TYR A 78 -18.25 -7.90 1.20
C TYR A 78 -17.50 -8.44 -0.02
N PHE A 79 -16.52 -9.34 0.17
CA PHE A 79 -15.82 -10.00 -0.95
C PHE A 79 -16.71 -11.00 -1.72
N GLY A 80 -17.89 -11.39 -1.17
CA GLY A 80 -18.80 -12.30 -1.86
C GLY A 80 -18.16 -13.66 -2.13
N ASP A 81 -18.06 -14.03 -3.40
CA ASP A 81 -17.45 -15.27 -3.86
C ASP A 81 -15.93 -15.18 -4.13
N ILE A 82 -15.33 -13.98 -3.95
CA ILE A 82 -13.89 -13.80 -4.14
C ILE A 82 -13.13 -14.43 -2.97
N GLN A 83 -12.25 -15.36 -3.29
CA GLN A 83 -11.29 -15.91 -2.34
C GLN A 83 -10.08 -14.98 -2.28
N THR A 84 -9.77 -14.43 -1.11
CA THR A 84 -8.63 -13.52 -0.98
C THR A 84 -7.71 -13.93 0.13
N THR A 85 -6.41 -13.70 -0.06
CA THR A 85 -5.37 -13.89 0.94
C THR A 85 -4.61 -12.60 1.14
N LEU A 86 -4.26 -12.32 2.39
CA LEU A 86 -3.34 -11.27 2.78
C LEU A 86 -2.09 -11.94 3.37
N GLU A 87 -0.95 -11.73 2.74
CA GLU A 87 0.33 -12.28 3.19
C GLU A 87 1.28 -11.15 3.61
N PRO A 88 2.07 -11.33 4.68
CA PRO A 88 3.10 -10.36 5.01
C PRO A 88 4.19 -10.41 3.95
N GLY A 89 4.48 -9.27 3.34
CA GLY A 89 5.63 -9.11 2.47
C GLY A 89 6.86 -8.67 3.27
N PRO A 90 8.06 -8.73 2.68
CA PRO A 90 9.23 -8.15 3.31
C PRO A 90 9.11 -6.62 3.36
N ILE A 91 9.72 -6.00 4.36
CA ILE A 91 9.78 -4.52 4.49
C ILE A 91 10.59 -3.86 3.35
N GLU A 92 11.23 -4.65 2.51
CA GLU A 92 11.92 -4.16 1.31
C GLU A 92 10.90 -3.50 0.37
N ALA A 93 11.15 -2.23 0.04
CA ALA A 93 10.18 -1.35 -0.61
C ALA A 93 9.61 -1.87 -1.93
N THR A 94 10.39 -2.60 -2.73
CA THR A 94 10.01 -3.05 -4.08
C THR A 94 9.48 -4.48 -4.13
N ALA A 95 9.56 -5.24 -3.04
CA ALA A 95 9.31 -6.68 -3.04
C ALA A 95 7.86 -7.03 -3.42
N GLY A 96 6.88 -6.35 -2.82
CA GLY A 96 5.46 -6.56 -3.16
C GLY A 96 5.15 -6.23 -4.62
N THR A 97 5.69 -5.13 -5.13
CA THR A 97 5.51 -4.69 -6.52
C THR A 97 6.13 -5.71 -7.49
N LYS A 98 7.33 -6.23 -7.17
CA LYS A 98 7.96 -7.31 -7.95
C LYS A 98 7.15 -8.61 -7.91
N ALA A 99 6.51 -8.92 -6.78
CA ALA A 99 5.67 -10.12 -6.67
C ALA A 99 4.48 -10.03 -7.63
N VAL A 100 3.87 -8.86 -7.83
CA VAL A 100 2.81 -8.65 -8.82
C VAL A 100 3.37 -8.73 -10.24
N ASP A 101 4.48 -8.05 -10.52
CA ASP A 101 5.14 -8.07 -11.84
C ASP A 101 5.49 -9.50 -12.29
N THR A 102 5.90 -10.36 -11.34
CA THR A 102 6.26 -11.75 -11.62
C THR A 102 5.11 -12.77 -11.47
N GLY A 103 3.89 -12.33 -11.19
CA GLY A 103 2.72 -13.19 -11.02
C GLY A 103 2.69 -13.99 -9.71
N GLN A 104 3.54 -13.66 -8.74
CA GLN A 104 3.55 -14.29 -7.42
C GLN A 104 2.45 -13.73 -6.51
N ALA A 105 2.01 -12.48 -6.76
CA ALA A 105 0.85 -11.84 -6.17
C ALA A 105 -0.03 -11.24 -7.28
N ASP A 106 -1.24 -10.84 -6.93
CA ASP A 106 -2.19 -10.23 -7.86
C ASP A 106 -2.28 -8.74 -7.62
N VAL A 107 -2.19 -8.29 -6.38
CA VAL A 107 -2.18 -6.88 -5.99
C VAL A 107 -1.02 -6.57 -5.04
N ALA A 108 -0.50 -5.34 -5.13
CA ALA A 108 0.46 -4.78 -4.18
C ALA A 108 0.06 -3.34 -3.84
N TYR A 109 0.64 -2.80 -2.76
CA TYR A 109 0.28 -1.50 -2.20
C TYR A 109 1.52 -0.61 -1.99
N PRO A 110 2.24 -0.26 -3.07
CA PRO A 110 3.43 0.58 -2.98
C PRO A 110 3.12 2.05 -2.70
N SER A 111 4.11 2.77 -2.16
CA SER A 111 4.11 4.23 -2.19
C SER A 111 4.32 4.76 -3.61
N PRO A 112 3.91 6.01 -3.91
CA PRO A 112 4.14 6.63 -5.22
C PRO A 112 5.61 6.60 -5.64
N GLY A 113 6.53 6.81 -4.68
CA GLY A 113 7.97 6.79 -4.93
C GLY A 113 8.49 5.43 -5.37
N VAL A 114 8.08 4.37 -4.67
CA VAL A 114 8.46 2.99 -5.04
C VAL A 114 7.83 2.60 -6.38
N PHE A 115 6.55 2.92 -6.55
CA PHE A 115 5.81 2.54 -7.76
C PHE A 115 6.37 3.21 -9.02
N SER A 116 6.61 4.52 -8.98
CA SER A 116 7.13 5.27 -10.13
C SER A 116 8.52 4.77 -10.57
N LEU A 117 9.39 4.40 -9.63
CA LEU A 117 10.68 3.79 -9.93
C LEU A 117 10.54 2.44 -10.63
N MET A 118 9.57 1.61 -10.23
CA MET A 118 9.28 0.34 -10.89
C MET A 118 8.77 0.54 -12.32
N ILE A 119 7.85 1.51 -12.54
CA ILE A 119 7.37 1.87 -13.88
C ILE A 119 8.53 2.35 -14.77
N GLU A 120 9.43 3.20 -14.25
CA GLU A 120 10.60 3.67 -14.98
C GLU A 120 11.51 2.52 -15.42
N GLN A 121 11.65 1.49 -14.59
CA GLN A 121 12.41 0.27 -14.87
C GLN A 121 11.71 -0.67 -15.86
N GLY A 122 10.48 -0.34 -16.28
CA GLY A 122 9.72 -1.07 -17.29
C GLY A 122 8.76 -2.12 -16.74
N SER A 123 8.45 -2.09 -15.44
CA SER A 123 7.39 -2.95 -14.88
C SER A 123 6.04 -2.56 -15.48
N PRO A 124 5.29 -3.50 -16.07
CA PRO A 124 4.02 -3.22 -16.75
C PRO A 124 2.86 -3.19 -15.75
N LEU A 125 2.97 -2.37 -14.72
CA LEU A 125 1.96 -2.22 -13.67
C LEU A 125 1.14 -0.95 -13.86
N VAL A 126 -0.01 -0.89 -13.21
CA VAL A 126 -0.91 0.25 -13.21
C VAL A 126 -1.59 0.37 -11.84
N SER A 127 -1.74 1.60 -11.34
CA SER A 127 -2.54 1.88 -10.15
C SER A 127 -4.01 1.96 -10.52
N VAL A 128 -4.85 1.26 -9.75
CA VAL A 128 -6.30 1.14 -10.01
C VAL A 128 -7.16 1.54 -8.80
N PHE A 129 -6.55 1.74 -7.62
CA PHE A 129 -7.27 2.12 -6.41
C PHE A 129 -6.37 2.95 -5.47
N GLN A 130 -6.63 4.26 -5.40
CA GLN A 130 -5.98 5.18 -4.47
C GLN A 130 -6.64 5.05 -3.08
N CYS A 131 -5.95 4.42 -2.14
CA CYS A 131 -6.51 4.22 -0.80
C CYS A 131 -6.54 5.55 -0.03
N GLY A 132 -5.41 6.23 0.09
CA GLY A 132 -5.31 7.51 0.79
C GLY A 132 -5.60 8.71 -0.11
N ALA A 133 -6.56 9.56 0.30
CA ALA A 133 -6.86 10.81 -0.36
C ALA A 133 -5.82 11.90 -0.07
N TYR A 134 -5.27 11.87 1.13
CA TYR A 134 -4.19 12.75 1.56
C TYR A 134 -2.88 11.98 1.64
N ASP A 135 -1.78 12.73 1.65
CA ASP A 135 -0.48 12.15 1.95
C ASP A 135 -0.48 11.49 3.33
N VAL A 136 -0.12 10.23 3.35
CA VAL A 136 -0.13 9.41 4.56
C VAL A 136 1.17 9.53 5.34
N PHE A 137 2.24 10.01 4.69
CA PHE A 137 3.57 10.03 5.27
C PHE A 137 3.79 11.23 6.19
N ASP A 138 4.36 10.96 7.34
CA ASP A 138 4.67 11.93 8.39
C ASP A 138 6.17 11.88 8.69
N PHE A 139 6.71 12.98 9.21
CA PHE A 139 8.04 12.99 9.79
C PHE A 139 7.94 13.12 11.30
N ALA A 140 8.53 12.13 12.01
CA ALA A 140 8.63 12.11 13.47
C ALA A 140 9.93 12.77 13.93
N PHE A 141 9.87 13.49 15.06
CA PHE A 141 10.99 14.19 15.68
C PHE A 141 10.99 13.94 17.18
N PRO A 142 12.16 13.99 17.86
CA PRO A 142 12.17 13.97 19.31
C PRO A 142 11.33 15.11 19.87
N LYS A 143 10.67 14.89 21.02
CA LYS A 143 9.81 15.88 21.68
C LYS A 143 10.46 17.25 21.80
N GLY A 144 9.73 18.30 21.40
CA GLY A 144 10.18 19.68 21.38
C GLY A 144 11.24 20.00 20.32
N LYS A 145 11.45 19.11 19.33
CA LYS A 145 12.47 19.26 18.28
C LYS A 145 11.90 19.31 16.86
N ALA A 146 10.58 19.16 16.68
CA ALA A 146 10.00 19.28 15.37
C ALA A 146 10.25 20.69 14.79
N PRO A 147 10.84 20.78 13.58
CA PRO A 147 11.03 22.07 12.92
C PRO A 147 9.71 22.60 12.36
N ALA A 148 9.73 23.82 11.83
CA ALA A 148 8.54 24.40 11.23
C ALA A 148 8.18 23.82 9.86
N SER A 149 9.13 23.15 9.19
CA SER A 149 8.95 22.63 7.84
C SER A 149 9.85 21.42 7.59
N VAL A 150 9.41 20.50 6.74
CA VAL A 150 10.21 19.37 6.22
C VAL A 150 11.46 19.85 5.46
N LYS A 151 11.47 21.07 4.92
CA LYS A 151 12.68 21.70 4.37
C LYS A 151 13.84 21.72 5.36
N ASP A 152 13.57 21.85 6.65
CA ASP A 152 14.60 21.97 7.69
C ASP A 152 15.30 20.63 7.99
N LEU A 153 14.97 19.57 7.24
CA LEU A 153 15.73 18.31 7.21
C LEU A 153 17.07 18.42 6.47
N GLU A 154 17.34 19.52 5.75
CA GLU A 154 18.67 19.77 5.18
C GLU A 154 19.75 19.69 6.26
N GLY A 155 20.79 18.89 6.05
CA GLY A 155 21.88 18.64 6.98
C GLY A 155 21.53 17.71 8.16
N LYS A 156 20.34 17.11 8.16
CA LYS A 156 19.84 16.19 9.19
C LYS A 156 19.92 14.75 8.72
N THR A 157 19.84 13.82 9.70
CA THR A 157 19.78 12.38 9.48
C THR A 157 18.35 11.91 9.72
N VAL A 158 17.78 11.21 8.74
CA VAL A 158 16.43 10.61 8.81
C VAL A 158 16.54 9.09 8.88
N ALA A 159 15.94 8.48 9.91
CA ALA A 159 15.86 7.03 10.05
C ALA A 159 14.72 6.46 9.18
N LEU A 160 15.02 5.39 8.46
CA LEU A 160 14.11 4.68 7.56
C LEU A 160 14.04 3.20 7.93
N GLY A 161 12.89 2.57 7.71
CA GLY A 161 12.75 1.12 7.82
C GLY A 161 13.30 0.34 6.62
N SER A 162 13.58 1.04 5.51
CA SER A 162 14.21 0.48 4.31
C SER A 162 14.88 1.61 3.53
N ALA A 163 16.05 1.35 2.94
CA ALA A 163 16.76 2.32 2.11
C ALA A 163 15.90 2.83 0.93
N GLY A 164 15.02 1.99 0.39
CA GLY A 164 14.12 2.37 -0.70
C GLY A 164 13.10 3.47 -0.34
N TRP A 165 12.87 3.73 0.95
CA TRP A 165 11.98 4.80 1.41
C TRP A 165 12.56 6.21 1.21
N GLN A 166 13.83 6.34 0.81
CA GLN A 166 14.36 7.61 0.31
C GLN A 166 13.54 8.13 -0.88
N GLY A 167 12.97 7.21 -1.68
CA GLY A 167 12.06 7.55 -2.76
C GLY A 167 10.76 8.23 -2.32
N ILE A 168 10.41 8.17 -1.04
CA ILE A 168 9.30 8.90 -0.42
C ILE A 168 9.83 10.25 0.11
N CYS A 169 10.88 10.22 0.93
CA CYS A 169 11.38 11.40 1.63
C CYS A 169 11.95 12.47 0.68
N ASN A 170 12.68 12.08 -0.37
CA ASN A 170 13.31 13.04 -1.29
C ASN A 170 12.30 13.98 -1.97
N PRO A 171 11.20 13.47 -2.58
CA PRO A 171 10.16 14.33 -3.12
C PRO A 171 9.50 15.23 -2.08
N GLU A 172 9.26 14.73 -0.85
CA GLU A 172 8.69 15.49 0.26
C GLU A 172 9.57 16.71 0.63
N VAL A 173 10.87 16.47 0.80
CA VAL A 173 11.85 17.55 1.07
C VAL A 173 11.84 18.59 -0.06
N ALA A 174 11.82 18.12 -1.31
CA ALA A 174 11.78 18.98 -2.49
C ALA A 174 10.48 19.79 -2.58
N GLN A 175 9.32 19.18 -2.33
CA GLN A 175 8.03 19.88 -2.30
C GLN A 175 8.02 20.99 -1.25
N ALA A 176 8.63 20.75 -0.08
CA ALA A 176 8.78 21.75 0.97
C ALA A 176 9.80 22.88 0.61
N GLY A 177 10.45 22.81 -0.56
CA GLY A 177 11.46 23.76 -1.04
C GLY A 177 12.85 23.54 -0.47
N GLY A 178 13.16 22.35 0.02
CA GLY A 178 14.48 21.90 0.45
C GLY A 178 15.26 21.18 -0.65
N ASP A 179 16.52 20.94 -0.37
CA ASP A 179 17.44 20.19 -1.22
C ASP A 179 17.63 18.77 -0.65
N PRO A 180 17.00 17.72 -1.24
CA PRO A 180 17.07 16.35 -0.70
C PRO A 180 18.50 15.80 -0.73
N SER A 181 19.40 16.32 -1.58
CA SER A 181 20.80 15.86 -1.61
C SER A 181 21.58 16.20 -0.34
N LYS A 182 21.06 17.10 0.49
CA LYS A 182 21.64 17.47 1.78
C LYS A 182 21.10 16.67 2.96
N VAL A 183 20.09 15.83 2.76
CA VAL A 183 19.54 14.96 3.79
C VAL A 183 20.35 13.67 3.86
N GLN A 184 20.68 13.23 5.06
CA GLN A 184 21.32 11.94 5.29
C GLN A 184 20.28 10.91 5.70
N TYR A 185 20.47 9.67 5.28
CA TYR A 185 19.54 8.59 5.61
C TYR A 185 20.26 7.44 6.29
N VAL A 186 19.62 6.85 7.29
CA VAL A 186 20.06 5.60 7.93
C VAL A 186 18.96 4.55 7.77
N ASP A 187 19.32 3.42 7.15
CA ASP A 187 18.46 2.23 7.09
C ASP A 187 18.61 1.47 8.42
N ALA A 188 17.58 1.50 9.22
CA ALA A 188 17.55 0.90 10.55
C ALA A 188 16.58 -0.30 10.64
N GLY A 189 16.06 -0.78 9.49
CA GLY A 189 15.12 -1.89 9.45
C GLY A 189 13.93 -1.66 10.36
N GLN A 190 13.46 -2.71 11.03
CA GLN A 190 12.30 -2.65 11.94
C GLN A 190 12.51 -1.77 13.20
N THR A 191 13.70 -1.24 13.42
CA THR A 191 14.04 -0.47 14.62
C THR A 191 14.19 1.03 14.38
N TRP A 192 13.70 1.56 13.25
CA TRP A 192 13.92 2.97 12.88
C TRP A 192 13.30 3.97 13.88
N GLY A 193 12.15 3.64 14.50
CA GLY A 193 11.57 4.45 15.58
C GLY A 193 12.45 4.49 16.84
N GLN A 194 13.03 3.34 17.22
CA GLN A 194 13.99 3.24 18.33
C GLN A 194 15.29 3.98 18.02
N THR A 195 15.75 3.96 16.76
CA THR A 195 16.93 4.71 16.29
C THR A 195 16.73 6.20 16.52
N LEU A 196 15.54 6.74 16.23
CA LEU A 196 15.17 8.13 16.56
C LEU A 196 15.15 8.36 18.08
N ALA A 197 14.48 7.49 18.84
CA ALA A 197 14.36 7.63 20.30
C ALA A 197 15.72 7.61 21.01
N GLN A 198 16.71 6.89 20.46
CA GLN A 198 18.07 6.80 20.99
C GLN A 198 18.97 7.98 20.54
N GLY A 199 18.44 8.94 19.75
CA GLY A 199 19.19 10.09 19.28
C GLY A 199 20.25 9.76 18.22
N GLN A 200 20.09 8.61 17.52
CA GLN A 200 20.97 8.20 16.42
C GLN A 200 20.52 8.78 15.06
N ALA A 201 19.34 9.42 15.04
CA ALA A 201 18.83 10.20 13.92
C ALA A 201 18.15 11.46 14.45
N ASP A 202 17.99 12.48 13.61
CA ASP A 202 17.31 13.74 13.91
C ASP A 202 15.80 13.64 13.67
N ALA A 203 15.40 12.78 12.75
CA ALA A 203 14.01 12.52 12.36
C ALA A 203 13.83 11.06 11.94
N ALA A 204 12.58 10.62 11.80
CA ALA A 204 12.25 9.34 11.20
C ALA A 204 11.03 9.48 10.27
N LEU A 205 11.00 8.73 9.17
CA LEU A 205 9.79 8.60 8.38
C LEU A 205 8.75 7.81 9.17
N SER A 206 7.52 8.29 9.15
CA SER A 206 6.37 7.70 9.81
C SER A 206 5.16 7.78 8.87
N TRP A 207 3.99 7.39 9.36
CA TRP A 207 2.72 7.54 8.65
C TRP A 207 1.54 7.60 9.61
N ALA A 208 0.39 8.01 9.09
CA ALA A 208 -0.87 7.97 9.82
C ALA A 208 -1.12 6.56 10.39
N GLY A 209 -1.60 6.46 11.63
CA GLY A 209 -1.77 5.19 12.34
C GLY A 209 -0.53 4.75 13.08
N LEU A 210 0.66 4.81 12.49
CA LEU A 210 1.92 4.45 13.16
C LEU A 210 2.24 5.37 14.35
N ARG A 211 1.81 6.63 14.31
CA ARG A 211 1.98 7.57 15.43
C ARG A 211 1.39 7.01 16.73
N ALA A 212 0.16 6.51 16.66
CA ALA A 212 -0.50 5.92 17.83
C ALA A 212 0.13 4.58 18.20
N GLN A 213 0.55 3.75 17.22
CA GLN A 213 1.28 2.51 17.49
C GLN A 213 2.61 2.77 18.23
N TRP A 214 3.37 3.78 17.81
CA TRP A 214 4.60 4.15 18.49
C TRP A 214 4.34 4.67 19.91
N ALA A 215 3.32 5.50 20.09
CA ALA A 215 2.92 5.96 21.42
C ALA A 215 2.52 4.79 22.34
N ALA A 216 1.83 3.76 21.82
CA ALA A 216 1.43 2.57 22.56
C ALA A 216 2.62 1.79 23.14
N VAL A 217 3.77 1.80 22.44
CA VAL A 217 5.01 1.15 22.88
C VAL A 217 6.00 2.12 23.53
N GLY A 218 5.54 3.31 23.95
CA GLY A 218 6.33 4.30 24.69
C GLY A 218 7.29 5.14 23.84
N LEU A 219 7.14 5.16 22.51
CA LEU A 219 7.86 6.05 21.61
C LEU A 219 7.04 7.32 21.39
N ASP A 220 7.31 8.35 22.18
CA ASP A 220 6.59 9.63 22.13
C ASP A 220 7.39 10.68 21.35
N PHE A 221 6.84 11.16 20.23
CA PHE A 221 7.46 12.07 19.30
C PHE A 221 6.55 13.27 18.98
N ASP A 222 7.14 14.31 18.42
CA ASP A 222 6.40 15.35 17.70
C ASP A 222 6.40 15.02 16.20
N TYR A 223 5.41 15.53 15.46
CA TYR A 223 5.24 15.17 14.04
C TYR A 223 5.00 16.39 13.17
N ILE A 224 5.50 16.33 11.93
CA ILE A 224 4.98 17.10 10.81
C ILE A 224 4.13 16.13 9.99
N LEU A 225 2.83 16.37 9.94
CA LEU A 225 1.87 15.46 9.29
C LEU A 225 1.77 15.76 7.80
N GLY A 226 1.96 14.76 6.95
CA GLY A 226 1.84 14.91 5.50
C GLY A 226 0.50 15.50 5.08
N LYS A 227 -0.60 15.01 5.67
CA LYS A 227 -1.96 15.48 5.39
C LYS A 227 -2.17 17.00 5.55
N ASP A 228 -1.35 17.68 6.36
CA ASP A 228 -1.53 19.09 6.68
C ASP A 228 -0.84 20.03 5.67
N TRP A 229 0.14 19.55 4.90
CA TRP A 229 0.91 20.42 4.01
C TRP A 229 1.23 19.80 2.64
N SER A 230 1.45 18.49 2.57
CA SER A 230 1.79 17.81 1.31
C SER A 230 0.58 17.73 0.37
N LYS A 231 0.86 17.78 -0.93
CA LYS A 231 -0.11 17.58 -2.01
C LYS A 231 0.17 16.30 -2.79
N PHE A 232 1.05 15.46 -2.26
CA PHE A 232 1.37 14.21 -2.90
C PHE A 232 0.31 13.14 -2.64
N PRO A 233 0.12 12.20 -3.58
CA PRO A 233 -0.75 11.07 -3.38
C PRO A 233 -0.15 10.12 -2.33
N ALA A 234 -1.00 9.41 -1.61
CA ALA A 234 -0.61 8.31 -0.75
C ALA A 234 -0.40 7.01 -1.53
N ASN A 235 -0.20 5.90 -0.81
CA ASN A 235 -0.13 4.56 -1.37
C ASN A 235 -1.39 4.20 -2.15
N SER A 236 -1.21 3.44 -3.21
CA SER A 236 -2.29 2.94 -4.04
C SER A 236 -2.11 1.46 -4.37
N PHE A 237 -3.21 0.77 -4.65
CA PHE A 237 -3.17 -0.60 -5.11
C PHE A 237 -2.84 -0.67 -6.59
N VAL A 238 -1.87 -1.52 -6.90
CA VAL A 238 -1.39 -1.75 -8.27
C VAL A 238 -1.61 -3.19 -8.69
N ILE A 239 -1.89 -3.35 -9.98
CA ILE A 239 -2.06 -4.64 -10.68
C ILE A 239 -1.21 -4.66 -11.94
N ARG A 240 -1.15 -5.79 -12.62
CA ARG A 240 -0.55 -5.86 -13.96
C ARG A 240 -1.43 -5.11 -14.98
N ARG A 241 -0.82 -4.31 -15.82
CA ARG A 241 -1.54 -3.56 -16.88
C ARG A 241 -2.29 -4.48 -17.85
N SER A 242 -1.76 -5.67 -18.12
CA SER A 242 -2.43 -6.68 -18.94
C SER A 242 -3.79 -7.11 -18.42
N ASP A 243 -3.97 -7.04 -17.11
CA ASP A 243 -5.20 -7.48 -16.44
C ASP A 243 -6.36 -6.49 -16.64
N LEU A 244 -6.06 -5.25 -17.07
CA LEU A 244 -7.10 -4.29 -17.48
C LEU A 244 -7.82 -4.69 -18.78
N GLU A 245 -7.14 -5.42 -19.66
CA GLU A 245 -7.64 -5.83 -20.97
C GLU A 245 -8.46 -7.13 -20.89
N ASP A 246 -8.40 -7.85 -19.78
CA ASP A 246 -9.16 -9.07 -19.53
C ASP A 246 -10.46 -8.73 -18.78
N GLU A 247 -11.61 -8.82 -19.48
CA GLU A 247 -12.93 -8.45 -18.90
C GLU A 247 -13.27 -9.26 -17.65
N ALA A 248 -12.86 -10.53 -17.55
CA ALA A 248 -13.14 -11.37 -16.38
C ALA A 248 -12.29 -10.95 -15.17
N LEU A 249 -11.00 -10.60 -15.39
CA LEU A 249 -10.13 -10.07 -14.34
C LEU A 249 -10.56 -8.67 -13.92
N ALA A 250 -10.94 -7.82 -14.85
CA ALA A 250 -11.45 -6.48 -14.57
C ALA A 250 -12.72 -6.52 -13.67
N ASP A 251 -13.64 -7.48 -13.91
CA ASP A 251 -14.80 -7.70 -13.04
C ASP A 251 -14.37 -8.16 -11.63
N ILE A 252 -13.47 -9.14 -11.53
CA ILE A 252 -12.95 -9.63 -10.24
C ILE A 252 -12.30 -8.49 -9.44
N TYR A 253 -11.41 -7.71 -10.06
CA TYR A 253 -10.74 -6.60 -9.37
C TYR A 253 -11.71 -5.47 -9.01
N THR A 254 -12.67 -5.14 -9.87
CA THR A 254 -13.70 -4.14 -9.53
C THR A 254 -14.51 -4.56 -8.31
N ARG A 255 -14.93 -5.82 -8.23
CA ARG A 255 -15.64 -6.37 -7.06
C ARG A 255 -14.72 -6.45 -5.83
N TYR A 256 -13.46 -6.81 -5.99
CA TYR A 256 -12.46 -6.84 -4.93
C TYR A 256 -12.24 -5.46 -4.31
N PHE A 257 -12.04 -4.43 -5.14
CA PHE A 257 -11.85 -3.07 -4.64
C PHE A 257 -13.15 -2.41 -4.15
N ARG A 258 -14.32 -2.85 -4.66
CA ARG A 258 -15.61 -2.49 -4.06
C ARG A 258 -15.70 -2.99 -2.61
N ALA A 259 -15.28 -4.22 -2.34
CA ALA A 259 -15.24 -4.73 -0.97
C ALA A 259 -14.30 -3.91 -0.06
N TRP A 260 -13.15 -3.47 -0.58
CA TRP A 260 -12.28 -2.54 0.11
C TRP A 260 -12.96 -1.20 0.39
N ALA A 261 -13.64 -0.62 -0.60
CA ALA A 261 -14.39 0.63 -0.47
C ALA A 261 -15.48 0.54 0.61
N GLN A 262 -16.23 -0.58 0.64
CA GLN A 262 -17.21 -0.86 1.69
C GLN A 262 -16.56 -0.98 3.08
N GLY A 263 -15.39 -1.60 3.17
CA GLY A 263 -14.61 -1.68 4.42
C GLY A 263 -14.12 -0.32 4.90
N LEU A 264 -13.65 0.53 3.98
CA LEU A 264 -13.24 1.92 4.26
C LEU A 264 -14.44 2.75 4.74
N GLU A 265 -15.57 2.66 4.05
CA GLU A 265 -16.82 3.34 4.43
C GLU A 265 -17.29 2.90 5.82
N PHE A 266 -17.32 1.60 6.10
CA PHE A 266 -17.67 1.04 7.40
C PHE A 266 -16.78 1.62 8.51
N GLY A 267 -15.45 1.62 8.30
CA GLY A 267 -14.50 2.12 9.28
C GLY A 267 -14.62 3.63 9.52
N TRP A 268 -14.97 4.41 8.50
CA TRP A 268 -15.31 5.82 8.65
C TRP A 268 -16.56 6.02 9.51
N GLN A 269 -17.60 5.19 9.31
CA GLN A 269 -18.85 5.31 10.05
C GLN A 269 -18.73 4.85 11.51
N ASN A 270 -17.91 3.82 11.79
CA ASN A 270 -17.74 3.27 13.14
C ASN A 270 -16.31 2.78 13.38
N PRO A 271 -15.37 3.69 13.72
CA PRO A 271 -13.98 3.35 14.02
C PRO A 271 -13.81 2.31 15.13
N VAL A 272 -14.63 2.35 16.17
CA VAL A 272 -14.57 1.38 17.28
C VAL A 272 -14.92 -0.03 16.80
N ALA A 273 -15.99 -0.18 15.99
CA ALA A 273 -16.37 -1.47 15.44
C ALA A 273 -15.31 -2.01 14.46
N ALA A 274 -14.75 -1.15 13.59
CA ALA A 274 -13.68 -1.54 12.68
C ALA A 274 -12.42 -2.00 13.42
N THR A 275 -12.07 -1.31 14.51
CA THR A 275 -10.96 -1.72 15.39
C THR A 275 -11.26 -3.07 16.05
N GLN A 276 -12.45 -3.28 16.60
CA GLN A 276 -12.84 -4.58 17.17
C GLN A 276 -12.69 -5.71 16.15
N ILE A 277 -13.26 -5.52 14.96
CA ILE A 277 -13.18 -6.53 13.88
C ILE A 277 -11.73 -6.87 13.54
N THR A 278 -10.87 -5.86 13.50
CA THR A 278 -9.44 -6.06 13.21
C THR A 278 -8.75 -6.85 14.34
N PHE A 279 -9.08 -6.57 15.61
CA PHE A 279 -8.57 -7.34 16.75
C PHE A 279 -9.08 -8.80 16.75
N GLU A 280 -10.32 -9.02 16.34
CA GLU A 280 -10.86 -10.38 16.18
C GLU A 280 -10.12 -11.17 15.09
N ALA A 281 -9.74 -10.50 14.01
CA ALA A 281 -8.98 -11.10 12.91
C ALA A 281 -7.50 -11.30 13.27
N LEU A 282 -6.92 -10.39 14.05
CA LEU A 282 -5.49 -10.32 14.39
C LEU A 282 -5.31 -10.23 15.92
N PRO A 283 -5.43 -11.34 16.66
CA PRO A 283 -5.34 -11.33 18.14
C PRO A 283 -4.00 -10.79 18.68
N ALA A 284 -2.91 -10.87 17.90
CA ALA A 284 -1.60 -10.34 18.27
C ALA A 284 -1.59 -8.81 18.46
N LEU A 285 -2.58 -8.08 17.93
CA LEU A 285 -2.74 -6.65 18.21
C LEU A 285 -2.92 -6.34 19.69
N SER A 286 -3.43 -7.29 20.48
CA SER A 286 -3.56 -7.13 21.93
C SER A 286 -2.21 -7.06 22.65
N GLU A 287 -1.13 -7.55 22.04
CA GLU A 287 0.24 -7.45 22.57
C GLU A 287 0.86 -6.07 22.28
N VAL A 288 0.41 -5.41 21.21
CA VAL A 288 0.87 -4.06 20.81
C VAL A 288 0.07 -2.98 21.51
N PHE A 289 -1.25 -3.15 21.62
CA PHE A 289 -2.17 -2.18 22.17
C PHE A 289 -2.80 -2.71 23.46
N GLU A 290 -2.13 -2.48 24.59
CA GLU A 290 -2.73 -2.73 25.91
C GLU A 290 -3.96 -1.83 26.15
N ASP A 291 -3.89 -0.56 25.69
CA ASP A 291 -5.01 0.37 25.68
C ASP A 291 -5.68 0.35 24.29
N LYS A 292 -6.86 -0.24 24.22
CA LYS A 292 -7.66 -0.32 23.01
C LYS A 292 -8.14 1.04 22.49
N GLN A 293 -8.21 2.08 23.34
CA GLN A 293 -8.52 3.44 22.89
C GLN A 293 -7.42 3.99 21.98
N ILE A 294 -6.15 3.67 22.27
CA ILE A 294 -5.02 4.03 21.40
C ILE A 294 -5.11 3.29 20.05
N ALA A 295 -5.62 2.05 20.05
CA ALA A 295 -5.86 1.32 18.80
C ALA A 295 -6.95 1.98 17.97
N VAL A 296 -8.05 2.43 18.57
CA VAL A 296 -9.10 3.20 17.88
C VAL A 296 -8.52 4.49 17.31
N GLU A 297 -7.64 5.18 18.06
CA GLU A 297 -6.94 6.37 17.57
C GLU A 297 -6.05 6.06 16.36
N SER A 298 -5.29 4.96 16.40
CA SER A 298 -4.46 4.51 15.28
C SER A 298 -5.28 4.28 14.00
N MET A 299 -6.38 3.56 14.13
CA MET A 299 -7.30 3.30 13.03
C MET A 299 -7.94 4.60 12.50
N TRP A 300 -8.33 5.51 13.40
CA TRP A 300 -8.95 6.79 13.01
C TRP A 300 -7.99 7.69 12.23
N GLN A 301 -6.72 7.79 12.65
CA GLN A 301 -5.70 8.54 11.92
C GLN A 301 -5.59 8.07 10.47
N LEU A 302 -5.74 6.77 10.21
CA LEU A 302 -5.77 6.20 8.86
C LEU A 302 -7.08 6.54 8.13
N ALA A 303 -8.22 6.39 8.80
CA ALA A 303 -9.53 6.66 8.21
C ALA A 303 -9.65 8.13 7.74
N GLU A 304 -9.13 9.08 8.51
CA GLU A 304 -9.08 10.50 8.11
C GLU A 304 -8.29 10.73 6.82
N VAL A 305 -7.10 10.11 6.72
CA VAL A 305 -6.25 10.23 5.53
C VAL A 305 -6.87 9.51 4.33
N PHE A 306 -7.48 8.34 4.56
CA PHE A 306 -8.11 7.57 3.49
C PHE A 306 -9.36 8.25 2.94
N ARG A 307 -10.15 8.85 3.80
CA ARG A 307 -11.35 9.60 3.40
C ARG A 307 -11.00 10.92 2.73
N GLY A 308 -10.16 11.72 3.35
CA GLY A 308 -9.82 13.07 2.91
C GLY A 308 -11.03 13.99 2.80
N ASP A 309 -10.93 15.03 1.95
CA ASP A 309 -12.04 15.89 1.61
C ASP A 309 -12.94 15.20 0.57
N TRP A 310 -14.01 14.57 1.05
CA TRP A 310 -14.92 13.80 0.23
C TRP A 310 -15.57 14.61 -0.89
N ALA A 311 -15.77 15.92 -0.68
CA ALA A 311 -16.38 16.79 -1.68
C ALA A 311 -15.52 17.01 -2.93
N THR A 312 -14.23 16.67 -2.86
CA THR A 312 -13.27 16.83 -3.96
C THR A 312 -12.98 15.54 -4.70
N ARG A 313 -13.64 14.43 -4.33
CA ARG A 313 -13.39 13.09 -4.88
C ARG A 313 -14.59 12.54 -5.63
N GLU A 314 -14.32 11.66 -6.59
CA GLU A 314 -15.37 10.93 -7.31
C GLU A 314 -15.79 9.63 -6.59
N GLY A 315 -15.16 9.30 -5.45
CA GLY A 315 -15.46 8.13 -4.65
C GLY A 315 -14.20 7.48 -4.05
N TRP A 316 -14.37 6.36 -3.38
CA TRP A 316 -13.28 5.54 -2.90
C TRP A 316 -12.44 5.03 -4.07
N GLY A 317 -11.14 5.01 -3.91
CA GLY A 317 -10.22 4.54 -4.94
C GLY A 317 -9.84 5.56 -6.00
N TRP A 318 -10.49 6.72 -6.03
CA TRP A 318 -10.21 7.76 -7.02
C TRP A 318 -8.83 8.37 -6.86
N HIS A 319 -8.09 8.53 -7.97
CA HIS A 319 -6.80 9.18 -8.05
C HIS A 319 -6.96 10.63 -8.51
N SER A 320 -6.28 11.57 -7.86
CA SER A 320 -6.11 12.93 -8.35
C SER A 320 -4.96 12.97 -9.37
N ASP A 321 -5.26 13.13 -10.65
CA ASP A 321 -4.25 13.28 -11.69
C ASP A 321 -3.30 14.45 -11.39
N THR A 322 -3.84 15.55 -10.86
CA THR A 322 -3.05 16.74 -10.50
C THR A 322 -2.00 16.45 -9.43
N ASP A 323 -2.36 15.67 -8.40
CA ASP A 323 -1.44 15.35 -7.30
C ASP A 323 -0.38 14.33 -7.75
N TRP A 324 -0.78 13.36 -8.60
CA TRP A 324 0.15 12.44 -9.22
C TRP A 324 1.12 13.13 -10.17
N ASP A 325 0.63 14.03 -11.04
CA ASP A 325 1.48 14.82 -11.93
C ASP A 325 2.48 15.69 -11.15
N LEU A 326 2.02 16.28 -10.02
CA LEU A 326 2.90 17.04 -9.13
C LEU A 326 3.99 16.17 -8.53
N PHE A 327 3.65 14.97 -8.03
CA PHE A 327 4.61 14.02 -7.48
C PHE A 327 5.63 13.58 -8.54
N LEU A 328 5.15 13.10 -9.71
CA LEU A 328 5.99 12.60 -10.79
C LEU A 328 6.94 13.66 -11.32
N LYS A 329 6.42 14.90 -11.50
CA LYS A 329 7.25 16.03 -11.91
C LYS A 329 8.30 16.37 -10.87
N THR A 330 7.95 16.39 -9.58
CA THR A 330 8.92 16.66 -8.51
C THR A 330 10.02 15.60 -8.50
N ALA A 331 9.66 14.32 -8.59
CA ALA A 331 10.63 13.22 -8.66
C ALA A 331 11.54 13.30 -9.89
N TYR A 332 11.01 13.75 -11.04
CA TYR A 332 11.79 14.01 -12.25
C TYR A 332 12.75 15.19 -12.06
N ASP A 333 12.26 16.32 -11.53
CA ASP A 333 13.05 17.55 -11.34
C ASP A 333 14.26 17.33 -10.40
N ILE A 334 14.10 16.51 -9.34
CA ILE A 334 15.21 16.12 -8.45
C ILE A 334 16.05 14.96 -8.99
N LYS A 335 15.76 14.49 -10.20
CA LYS A 335 16.47 13.39 -10.88
C LYS A 335 16.36 12.03 -10.18
N GLN A 336 15.33 11.85 -9.39
CA GLN A 336 14.95 10.54 -8.86
C GLN A 336 14.36 9.66 -9.97
N LEU A 337 13.64 10.28 -10.92
CA LEU A 337 13.21 9.67 -12.17
C LEU A 337 14.00 10.27 -13.34
N SER A 338 14.38 9.46 -14.32
CA SER A 338 15.01 9.89 -15.56
C SER A 338 14.00 10.16 -16.68
N LYS A 339 12.76 9.67 -16.53
CA LYS A 339 11.63 9.87 -17.45
C LYS A 339 10.63 10.86 -16.86
N ASP A 340 10.15 11.78 -17.69
CA ASP A 340 9.04 12.69 -17.35
C ASP A 340 7.69 11.95 -17.47
N LEU A 341 7.38 11.11 -16.47
CA LEU A 341 6.12 10.37 -16.40
C LEU A 341 4.96 11.30 -16.07
N LYS A 342 3.76 10.90 -16.51
CA LYS A 342 2.48 11.58 -16.20
C LYS A 342 1.53 10.62 -15.48
N ALA A 343 0.50 11.16 -14.84
CA ALA A 343 -0.54 10.37 -14.18
C ALA A 343 -1.10 9.29 -15.13
N ALA A 344 -1.40 9.63 -16.38
CA ALA A 344 -1.91 8.69 -17.38
C ALA A 344 -0.97 7.52 -17.71
N ASP A 345 0.34 7.65 -17.43
CA ASP A 345 1.30 6.56 -17.64
C ASP A 345 1.24 5.53 -16.51
N VAL A 346 0.75 5.91 -15.34
CA VAL A 346 0.89 5.13 -14.10
C VAL A 346 -0.44 4.70 -13.47
N LEU A 347 -1.57 5.34 -13.78
CA LEU A 347 -2.86 5.07 -13.15
C LEU A 347 -4.03 5.02 -14.13
N THR A 348 -5.18 4.53 -13.65
CA THR A 348 -6.50 4.70 -14.28
C THR A 348 -7.57 4.89 -13.21
N ASN A 349 -8.60 5.67 -13.56
CA ASN A 349 -9.82 5.87 -12.77
C ASN A 349 -11.04 5.14 -13.37
N ASP A 350 -10.85 4.34 -14.43
CA ASP A 350 -11.94 3.73 -15.20
C ASP A 350 -12.86 2.85 -14.34
N TRP A 351 -12.35 2.28 -13.26
CA TRP A 351 -13.11 1.40 -12.38
C TRP A 351 -13.79 2.09 -11.20
N VAL A 352 -13.52 3.39 -10.95
CA VAL A 352 -14.01 4.11 -9.77
C VAL A 352 -15.54 4.06 -9.66
N ALA A 353 -16.26 4.27 -10.77
CA ALA A 353 -17.72 4.18 -10.77
C ALA A 353 -18.22 2.78 -10.37
N GLY A 354 -17.61 1.73 -10.93
CA GLY A 354 -17.96 0.34 -10.59
C GLY A 354 -17.56 -0.05 -9.16
N ILE A 355 -16.45 0.46 -8.66
CA ILE A 355 -15.98 0.25 -7.29
C ILE A 355 -16.97 0.85 -6.27
N ASN A 356 -17.54 2.01 -6.58
CA ASN A 356 -18.48 2.73 -5.70
C ASN A 356 -19.95 2.38 -5.96
N ASP A 357 -20.24 1.39 -6.80
CA ASP A 357 -21.61 0.91 -7.06
C ASP A 357 -22.07 -0.03 -5.93
N PHE A 358 -22.33 0.53 -4.75
CA PHE A 358 -22.91 -0.17 -3.60
C PHE A 358 -23.81 0.78 -2.79
N ASP A 359 -24.65 0.20 -1.94
CA ASP A 359 -25.56 0.96 -1.07
C ASP A 359 -24.80 1.51 0.15
N HIS A 360 -24.44 2.80 0.11
CA HIS A 360 -23.74 3.51 1.19
C HIS A 360 -24.56 3.56 2.49
N ASP A 361 -25.90 3.71 2.40
CA ASP A 361 -26.77 3.73 3.57
C ASP A 361 -26.81 2.37 4.26
N ALA A 362 -26.81 1.27 3.50
CA ALA A 362 -26.71 -0.08 4.05
C ALA A 362 -25.37 -0.31 4.77
N ILE A 363 -24.24 0.20 4.24
CA ILE A 363 -22.95 0.11 4.93
C ILE A 363 -22.98 0.93 6.23
N LYS A 364 -23.54 2.14 6.20
CA LYS A 364 -23.69 2.99 7.38
C LYS A 364 -24.56 2.32 8.45
N GLU A 365 -25.68 1.71 8.06
CA GLU A 365 -26.55 0.97 8.97
C GLU A 365 -25.81 -0.22 9.58
N ALA A 366 -25.10 -1.01 8.76
CA ALA A 366 -24.32 -2.15 9.23
C ALA A 366 -23.22 -1.73 10.22
N ALA A 367 -22.54 -0.60 9.96
CA ALA A 367 -21.50 -0.07 10.85
C ALA A 367 -22.08 0.44 12.17
N THR A 368 -23.17 1.21 12.13
CA THR A 368 -23.75 1.84 13.33
C THR A 368 -24.51 0.86 14.20
N SER A 369 -25.06 -0.21 13.63
CA SER A 369 -25.76 -1.29 14.35
C SER A 369 -24.84 -2.45 14.76
N TYR A 370 -23.54 -2.40 14.47
CA TYR A 370 -22.60 -3.47 14.79
C TYR A 370 -22.52 -3.70 16.30
N GLU A 371 -22.69 -4.95 16.74
CA GLU A 371 -22.68 -5.30 18.16
C GLU A 371 -21.26 -5.31 18.70
N LEU A 372 -21.00 -4.39 19.63
CA LEU A 372 -19.70 -4.29 20.29
C LEU A 372 -19.60 -5.24 21.49
N SER A 373 -18.48 -5.90 21.61
CA SER A 373 -18.12 -6.66 22.82
C SER A 373 -17.97 -5.73 24.03
N ALA A 374 -18.05 -6.28 25.24
CA ALA A 374 -17.95 -5.50 26.48
C ALA A 374 -16.68 -4.63 26.53
N ASP A 375 -15.56 -5.13 25.99
CA ASP A 375 -14.27 -4.44 25.95
C ASP A 375 -14.24 -3.23 25.02
N PHE A 376 -15.04 -3.25 23.95
CA PHE A 376 -15.10 -2.17 22.97
C PHE A 376 -16.28 -1.24 23.19
N ALA A 377 -17.37 -1.71 23.81
CA ALA A 377 -18.57 -0.91 24.05
C ALA A 377 -18.34 0.32 24.98
N SER A 378 -17.29 0.30 25.80
CA SER A 378 -16.90 1.40 26.68
C SER A 378 -15.98 2.43 26.00
N LEU A 379 -15.44 2.14 24.82
CA LEU A 379 -14.52 3.02 24.09
C LEU A 379 -15.29 4.18 23.45
N LYS A 380 -14.57 5.29 23.26
CA LYS A 380 -15.13 6.49 22.66
C LYS A 380 -14.90 6.48 21.15
N GLN A 381 -15.94 6.83 20.42
CA GLN A 381 -15.78 7.17 19.01
C GLN A 381 -14.95 8.45 18.88
N PRO A 382 -14.02 8.52 17.92
CA PRO A 382 -13.31 9.76 17.61
C PRO A 382 -14.27 10.87 17.15
N GLU A 383 -13.87 12.11 17.38
CA GLU A 383 -14.60 13.27 16.86
C GLU A 383 -14.58 13.27 15.32
N GLY A 384 -15.72 13.51 14.70
CA GLY A 384 -15.87 13.49 13.23
C GLY A 384 -16.19 12.12 12.64
N ALA A 385 -16.22 11.05 13.42
CA ALA A 385 -16.61 9.73 12.90
C ALA A 385 -18.04 9.77 12.34
N GLY A 386 -18.22 9.27 11.11
CA GLY A 386 -19.51 9.21 10.42
C GLY A 386 -20.06 10.53 9.90
N SER A 387 -19.24 11.62 9.91
CA SER A 387 -19.65 12.95 9.45
C SER A 387 -19.51 13.16 7.93
#